data_ad716a8afb70fdb8940ce3c3b4d75413
#
_entry.id   ad716a8afb70fdb8940ce3c3b4d75413
#
_cell.length_a   1.000
_cell.length_b   1.000
_cell.length_c   1.000
_cell.angle_alpha   90.00
_cell.angle_beta   90.00
_cell.angle_gamma   90.00
#
_symmetry.space_group_name_H-M   'P 1'
#
loop_
_entity.id
_entity.type
_entity.pdbx_description
1 polymer ?
#
loop_
_entity_poly.entity_id
_entity_poly.type
_entity_poly.pdbx_seq_one_letter_code
_entity_poly.pdbx_strand_id
1 'polypeptide(L)'
;MEALARLLGREPLALDTSCGQAPDQFHVALIDEAHCIGCTLCIQACPVDAIVGANKLMHTVVGDLCTGCELCVAPCPVDCIAMVPAGREWTRSDADAARRRHSRRNQRLERLHDEPAGPTARTLVNKAPIAAMPTDGPDKKKLIADVLARARARRQTT
;
A
#
# COMPACT_ATOMS: atom_id res chain seq x y z
N MET A 1 -21.47 -22.04 3.33
CA MET A 1 -22.30 -22.79 2.36
C MET A 1 -23.76 -22.93 2.81
N GLU A 2 -24.04 -23.38 4.03
CA GLU A 2 -25.40 -23.58 4.54
C GLU A 2 -26.31 -22.33 4.47
N ALA A 3 -25.79 -21.15 4.85
CA ALA A 3 -26.57 -19.90 4.81
C ALA A 3 -26.96 -19.52 3.36
N LEU A 4 -26.07 -19.74 2.39
CA LEU A 4 -26.35 -19.48 0.98
C LEU A 4 -27.35 -20.50 0.42
N ALA A 5 -27.18 -21.78 0.75
CA ALA A 5 -28.09 -22.85 0.35
C ALA A 5 -29.52 -22.59 0.86
N ARG A 6 -29.63 -22.14 2.12
CA ARG A 6 -30.93 -21.76 2.72
C ARG A 6 -31.56 -20.59 2.02
N LEU A 7 -30.81 -19.55 1.67
CA LEU A 7 -31.31 -18.38 0.91
C LEU A 7 -31.79 -18.75 -0.48
N LEU A 8 -31.12 -19.72 -1.13
CA LEU A 8 -31.46 -20.17 -2.48
C LEU A 8 -32.51 -21.30 -2.51
N GLY A 9 -32.95 -21.80 -1.35
CA GLY A 9 -33.85 -22.96 -1.26
C GLY A 9 -33.27 -24.25 -1.87
N ARG A 10 -31.93 -24.44 -1.76
CA ARG A 10 -31.22 -25.61 -2.28
C ARG A 10 -30.52 -26.37 -1.17
N GLU A 11 -30.19 -27.61 -1.43
CA GLU A 11 -29.36 -28.38 -0.52
C GLU A 11 -27.92 -27.87 -0.51
N PRO A 12 -27.23 -27.84 0.65
CA PRO A 12 -25.84 -27.43 0.72
C PRO A 12 -24.94 -28.43 -0.03
N LEU A 13 -24.13 -27.92 -0.94
CA LEU A 13 -23.10 -28.70 -1.65
C LEU A 13 -21.84 -28.81 -0.77
N ALA A 14 -21.15 -29.95 -0.85
CA ALA A 14 -19.83 -30.11 -0.25
C ALA A 14 -18.83 -29.16 -0.91
N LEU A 15 -17.87 -28.63 -0.12
CA LEU A 15 -16.78 -27.83 -0.67
C LEU A 15 -15.82 -28.72 -1.44
N ASP A 16 -15.38 -28.25 -2.61
CA ASP A 16 -14.33 -28.89 -3.37
C ASP A 16 -12.97 -28.59 -2.73
N THR A 17 -12.38 -29.61 -2.10
CA THR A 17 -11.08 -29.49 -1.42
C THR A 17 -9.90 -29.37 -2.38
N SER A 18 -10.08 -29.61 -3.69
CA SER A 18 -9.04 -29.40 -4.69
C SER A 18 -8.74 -27.90 -4.91
N CYS A 19 -9.71 -27.03 -4.62
CA CYS A 19 -9.59 -25.56 -4.71
C CYS A 19 -9.03 -24.91 -3.46
N GLY A 20 -8.65 -25.67 -2.44
CA GLY A 20 -8.13 -25.22 -1.17
C GLY A 20 -8.92 -25.72 0.03
N GLN A 21 -8.34 -25.59 1.19
CA GLN A 21 -8.96 -25.97 2.47
C GLN A 21 -9.26 -24.72 3.30
N ALA A 22 -10.33 -24.74 4.07
CA ALA A 22 -10.58 -23.69 5.04
C ALA A 22 -9.46 -23.70 6.09
N PRO A 23 -8.89 -22.54 6.46
CA PRO A 23 -7.89 -22.48 7.51
C PRO A 23 -8.51 -22.94 8.85
N ASP A 24 -7.76 -23.77 9.58
CA ASP A 24 -8.21 -24.31 10.88
C ASP A 24 -8.32 -23.23 11.95
N GLN A 25 -7.57 -22.14 11.80
CA GLN A 25 -7.55 -21.03 12.75
C GLN A 25 -7.33 -19.71 12.02
N PHE A 26 -7.73 -18.61 12.66
CA PHE A 26 -7.51 -17.28 12.15
C PHE A 26 -6.04 -16.88 12.26
N HIS A 27 -5.46 -16.39 11.15
CA HIS A 27 -4.07 -15.91 11.07
C HIS A 27 -4.04 -14.41 10.82
N VAL A 28 -2.98 -13.78 11.29
CA VAL A 28 -2.67 -12.36 11.03
C VAL A 28 -1.25 -12.24 10.48
N ALA A 29 -1.01 -11.21 9.71
CA ALA A 29 0.35 -10.93 9.22
C ALA A 29 1.24 -10.42 10.35
N LEU A 30 2.48 -10.87 10.37
CA LEU A 30 3.57 -10.39 11.23
C LEU A 30 4.72 -9.94 10.33
N ILE A 31 5.23 -8.74 10.55
CA ILE A 31 6.39 -8.21 9.83
C ILE A 31 7.62 -8.38 10.72
N ASP A 32 8.67 -8.98 10.18
CA ASP A 32 9.99 -8.94 10.80
C ASP A 32 10.59 -7.55 10.59
N GLU A 33 10.53 -6.74 11.64
CA GLU A 33 10.96 -5.34 11.61
C GLU A 33 12.46 -5.19 11.36
N ALA A 34 13.27 -6.19 11.74
CA ALA A 34 14.72 -6.17 11.54
C ALA A 34 15.10 -6.31 10.05
N HIS A 35 14.28 -7.00 9.27
CA HIS A 35 14.50 -7.19 7.83
C HIS A 35 13.66 -6.23 6.97
N CYS A 36 12.77 -5.44 7.57
CA CYS A 36 11.92 -4.52 6.85
C CYS A 36 12.70 -3.31 6.32
N ILE A 37 12.68 -3.11 5.00
CA ILE A 37 13.37 -2.00 4.32
C ILE A 37 12.53 -0.73 4.16
N GLY A 38 11.29 -0.71 4.64
CA GLY A 38 10.43 0.47 4.56
C GLY A 38 9.94 0.82 3.15
N CYS A 39 9.72 -0.19 2.27
CA CYS A 39 9.31 0.03 0.87
C CYS A 39 7.86 0.47 0.68
N THR A 40 7.01 0.41 1.69
CA THR A 40 5.58 0.77 1.72
C THR A 40 4.63 -0.09 0.86
N LEU A 41 5.10 -1.09 0.14
CA LEU A 41 4.26 -1.91 -0.73
C LEU A 41 3.18 -2.69 0.05
N CYS A 42 3.51 -3.21 1.22
CA CYS A 42 2.55 -3.89 2.10
C CYS A 42 1.44 -2.95 2.62
N ILE A 43 1.78 -1.67 2.92
CA ILE A 43 0.79 -0.64 3.32
C ILE A 43 -0.19 -0.39 2.17
N GLN A 44 0.33 -0.27 0.94
CA GLN A 44 -0.50 -0.05 -0.25
C GLN A 44 -1.42 -1.23 -0.53
N ALA A 45 -0.94 -2.45 -0.33
CA ALA A 45 -1.68 -3.68 -0.54
C ALA A 45 -2.77 -3.94 0.52
N CYS A 46 -2.61 -3.39 1.74
CA CYS A 46 -3.53 -3.65 2.84
C CYS A 46 -4.90 -2.99 2.63
N PRO A 47 -6.00 -3.77 2.50
CA PRO A 47 -7.32 -3.21 2.20
C PRO A 47 -8.01 -2.53 3.39
N VAL A 48 -7.47 -2.69 4.60
CA VAL A 48 -8.10 -2.24 5.85
C VAL A 48 -7.20 -1.32 6.69
N ASP A 49 -6.08 -0.86 6.13
CA ASP A 49 -5.09 -0.01 6.82
C ASP A 49 -4.60 -0.63 8.15
N ALA A 50 -4.36 -1.94 8.17
CA ALA A 50 -3.85 -2.63 9.34
C ALA A 50 -2.32 -2.52 9.48
N ILE A 51 -1.62 -1.99 8.49
CA ILE A 51 -0.16 -1.87 8.50
C ILE A 51 0.22 -0.40 8.64
N VAL A 52 1.07 -0.10 9.60
CA VAL A 52 1.59 1.23 9.88
C VAL A 52 3.08 1.30 9.64
N GLY A 53 3.57 2.47 9.24
CA GLY A 53 4.97 2.73 8.94
C GLY A 53 5.12 3.89 7.96
N ALA A 54 6.33 4.12 7.49
CA ALA A 54 6.63 5.16 6.52
C ALA A 54 7.74 4.74 5.56
N ASN A 55 7.93 5.50 4.49
CA ASN A 55 9.01 5.25 3.54
C ASN A 55 10.38 5.29 4.23
N LYS A 56 11.20 4.27 4.04
CA LYS A 56 12.52 4.06 4.66
C LYS A 56 12.49 3.86 6.19
N LEU A 57 11.33 3.64 6.78
CA LEU A 57 11.16 3.23 8.16
C LEU A 57 10.50 1.85 8.21
N MET A 58 10.82 1.06 9.22
CA MET A 58 10.20 -0.26 9.41
C MET A 58 8.68 -0.14 9.50
N HIS A 59 8.01 -1.20 9.06
CA HIS A 59 6.56 -1.32 9.14
C HIS A 59 6.17 -2.32 10.21
N THR A 60 5.00 -2.12 10.81
CA THR A 60 4.42 -3.08 11.75
C THR A 60 2.95 -3.31 11.46
N VAL A 61 2.43 -4.45 11.88
CA VAL A 61 1.02 -4.82 11.71
C VAL A 61 0.28 -4.60 13.01
N VAL A 62 -0.84 -3.89 12.95
CA VAL A 62 -1.80 -3.82 14.05
C VAL A 62 -2.68 -5.07 13.96
N GLY A 63 -2.34 -6.11 14.74
CA GLY A 63 -2.96 -7.44 14.66
C GLY A 63 -4.49 -7.42 14.78
N ASP A 64 -5.05 -6.60 15.68
CA ASP A 64 -6.50 -6.46 15.86
C ASP A 64 -7.23 -5.87 14.63
N LEU A 65 -6.52 -5.22 13.74
CA LEU A 65 -7.07 -4.67 12.50
C LEU A 65 -6.85 -5.60 11.31
N CYS A 66 -5.92 -6.56 11.42
CA CYS A 66 -5.59 -7.48 10.34
C CYS A 66 -6.75 -8.45 10.08
N THR A 67 -7.06 -8.67 8.80
CA THR A 67 -8.12 -9.59 8.36
C THR A 67 -7.58 -10.94 7.89
N GLY A 68 -6.27 -11.16 7.94
CA GLY A 68 -5.66 -12.42 7.49
C GLY A 68 -5.73 -12.67 5.98
N CYS A 69 -5.89 -11.63 5.18
CA CYS A 69 -6.11 -11.75 3.72
C CYS A 69 -4.86 -12.03 2.89
N GLU A 70 -3.66 -12.02 3.48
CA GLU A 70 -2.35 -12.31 2.88
C GLU A 70 -1.91 -11.39 1.72
N LEU A 71 -2.71 -10.40 1.32
CA LEU A 71 -2.41 -9.51 0.19
C LEU A 71 -1.11 -8.71 0.35
N CYS A 72 -0.61 -8.58 1.57
CA CYS A 72 0.65 -7.90 1.86
C CYS A 72 1.89 -8.78 1.68
N VAL A 73 1.75 -10.13 1.62
CA VAL A 73 2.86 -11.07 1.54
C VAL A 73 3.54 -11.00 0.18
N ALA A 74 2.77 -11.23 -0.89
CA ALA A 74 3.31 -11.30 -2.25
C ALA A 74 4.09 -10.05 -2.73
N PRO A 75 3.68 -8.80 -2.39
CA PRO A 75 4.42 -7.62 -2.84
C PRO A 75 5.67 -7.30 -2.00
N CYS A 76 5.97 -8.05 -0.94
CA CYS A 76 7.14 -7.81 -0.10
C CYS A 76 8.43 -8.24 -0.83
N PRO A 77 9.36 -7.31 -1.19
CA PRO A 77 10.55 -7.66 -1.97
C PRO A 77 11.64 -8.36 -1.16
N VAL A 78 11.52 -8.42 0.16
CA VAL A 78 12.48 -9.03 1.08
C VAL A 78 11.87 -10.16 1.91
N ASP A 79 10.65 -10.59 1.58
CA ASP A 79 9.93 -11.70 2.21
C ASP A 79 9.90 -11.65 3.75
N CYS A 80 9.84 -10.43 4.32
CA CYS A 80 9.85 -10.24 5.77
C CYS A 80 8.46 -10.35 6.43
N ILE A 81 7.44 -10.87 5.72
CA ILE A 81 6.06 -10.97 6.21
C ILE A 81 5.67 -12.44 6.31
N ALA A 82 5.31 -12.87 7.50
CA ALA A 82 4.80 -14.20 7.78
C ALA A 82 3.35 -14.14 8.28
N MET A 83 2.59 -15.22 8.04
CA MET A 83 1.28 -15.38 8.64
C MET A 83 1.41 -16.20 9.92
N VAL A 84 0.91 -15.66 11.03
CA VAL A 84 0.98 -16.28 12.35
C VAL A 84 -0.43 -16.45 12.94
N PRO A 85 -0.68 -17.48 13.78
CA PRO A 85 -1.94 -17.64 14.47
C PRO A 85 -2.27 -16.40 15.30
N ALA A 86 -3.50 -15.90 15.16
CA ALA A 86 -3.95 -14.71 15.88
C ALA A 86 -4.26 -14.95 17.36
N GLY A 87 -4.35 -16.22 17.78
CA GLY A 87 -4.74 -16.60 19.15
C GLY A 87 -6.19 -16.28 19.50
N ARG A 88 -7.02 -15.91 18.52
CA ARG A 88 -8.44 -15.60 18.68
C ARG A 88 -9.24 -16.01 17.44
N GLU A 89 -10.53 -16.12 17.59
CA GLU A 89 -11.45 -16.37 16.49
C GLU A 89 -11.84 -15.07 15.77
N TRP A 90 -12.15 -15.18 14.49
CA TRP A 90 -12.73 -14.10 13.70
C TRP A 90 -14.23 -14.01 13.94
N THR A 91 -14.70 -12.87 14.42
CA THR A 91 -16.10 -12.63 14.75
C THR A 91 -16.83 -11.81 13.70
N ARG A 92 -18.16 -11.75 13.79
CA ARG A 92 -18.99 -10.89 12.96
C ARG A 92 -18.70 -9.41 13.20
N SER A 93 -18.39 -9.02 14.43
CA SER A 93 -18.00 -7.64 14.76
C SER A 93 -16.70 -7.24 14.11
N ASP A 94 -15.72 -8.15 13.98
CA ASP A 94 -14.46 -7.93 13.26
C ASP A 94 -14.74 -7.70 11.77
N ALA A 95 -15.60 -8.51 11.17
CA ALA A 95 -16.00 -8.36 9.78
C ALA A 95 -16.66 -7.00 9.51
N ASP A 96 -17.56 -6.55 10.39
CA ASP A 96 -18.21 -5.25 10.26
C ASP A 96 -17.24 -4.09 10.46
N ALA A 97 -16.30 -4.21 11.40
CA ALA A 97 -15.22 -3.24 11.59
C ALA A 97 -14.28 -3.18 10.37
N ALA A 98 -13.94 -4.33 9.80
CA ALA A 98 -13.10 -4.42 8.59
C ALA A 98 -13.79 -3.75 7.38
N ARG A 99 -15.09 -3.99 7.16
CA ARG A 99 -15.87 -3.31 6.09
C ARG A 99 -15.84 -1.79 6.25
N ARG A 100 -16.05 -1.29 7.47
CA ARG A 100 -15.99 0.16 7.74
C ARG A 100 -14.60 0.74 7.43
N ARG A 101 -13.52 0.04 7.80
CA ARG A 101 -12.14 0.48 7.49
C ARG A 101 -11.88 0.48 5.99
N HIS A 102 -12.27 -0.58 5.30
CA HIS A 102 -12.15 -0.67 3.85
C HIS A 102 -12.87 0.49 3.14
N SER A 103 -14.12 0.79 3.54
CA SER A 103 -14.87 1.91 2.97
C SER A 103 -14.19 3.26 3.22
N ARG A 104 -13.68 3.50 4.44
CA ARG A 104 -12.92 4.73 4.76
C ARG A 104 -11.62 4.84 3.95
N ARG A 105 -10.91 3.72 3.77
CA ARG A 105 -9.70 3.68 2.94
C ARG A 105 -10.01 4.07 1.50
N ASN A 106 -11.03 3.49 0.90
CA ASN A 106 -11.42 3.79 -0.47
C ASN A 106 -11.81 5.26 -0.62
N GLN A 107 -12.65 5.80 0.26
CA GLN A 107 -13.00 7.22 0.26
C GLN A 107 -11.79 8.15 0.40
N ARG A 108 -10.78 7.76 1.20
CA ARG A 108 -9.53 8.51 1.32
C ARG A 108 -8.73 8.47 0.03
N LEU A 109 -8.62 7.30 -0.61
CA LEU A 109 -7.89 7.14 -1.88
C LEU A 109 -8.57 7.92 -3.01
N GLU A 110 -9.89 7.89 -3.10
CA GLU A 110 -10.68 8.69 -4.05
C GLU A 110 -10.40 10.18 -3.86
N ARG A 111 -10.48 10.69 -2.63
CA ARG A 111 -10.15 12.10 -2.35
C ARG A 111 -8.72 12.47 -2.73
N LEU A 112 -7.74 11.62 -2.43
CA LEU A 112 -6.35 11.84 -2.78
C LEU A 112 -6.12 11.83 -4.31
N HIS A 113 -6.91 11.04 -5.04
CA HIS A 113 -6.88 11.02 -6.49
C HIS A 113 -7.48 12.31 -7.09
N ASP A 114 -8.56 12.81 -6.50
CA ASP A 114 -9.28 13.99 -6.99
C ASP A 114 -8.63 15.31 -6.54
N GLU A 115 -7.79 15.30 -5.50
CA GLU A 115 -7.05 16.47 -5.07
C GLU A 115 -6.05 16.90 -6.16
N PRO A 116 -6.08 18.19 -6.57
CA PRO A 116 -5.11 18.70 -7.52
C PRO A 116 -3.71 18.50 -6.95
N ALA A 117 -2.84 17.89 -7.74
CA ALA A 117 -1.46 17.62 -7.35
C ALA A 117 -0.84 18.83 -6.66
N GLY A 118 -0.39 18.64 -5.42
CA GLY A 118 0.20 19.70 -4.61
C GLY A 118 1.40 20.36 -5.31
N PRO A 119 1.91 21.51 -4.82
CA PRO A 119 2.97 22.28 -5.48
C PRO A 119 4.18 21.45 -5.89
N THR A 120 4.54 20.43 -5.06
CA THR A 120 5.66 19.54 -5.33
C THR A 120 5.39 18.57 -6.49
N ALA A 121 4.19 18.03 -6.59
CA ALA A 121 3.80 17.14 -7.69
C ALA A 121 3.65 17.94 -8.99
N ARG A 122 3.11 19.18 -8.95
CA ARG A 122 3.06 20.09 -10.11
C ARG A 122 4.46 20.41 -10.62
N THR A 123 5.45 20.57 -9.73
CA THR A 123 6.84 20.83 -10.13
C THR A 123 7.46 19.63 -10.85
N LEU A 124 7.05 18.39 -10.50
CA LEU A 124 7.52 17.18 -11.17
C LEU A 124 6.82 16.93 -12.51
N VAL A 125 5.53 17.21 -12.61
CA VAL A 125 4.76 17.11 -13.86
C VAL A 125 5.20 18.12 -14.90
N ASN A 126 5.60 19.33 -14.48
CA ASN A 126 6.08 20.39 -15.39
C ASN A 126 7.56 20.25 -15.78
N LYS A 127 8.27 19.24 -15.30
CA LYS A 127 9.58 18.88 -15.84
C LYS A 127 9.35 18.19 -17.17
N ALA A 128 9.79 18.81 -18.25
CA ALA A 128 9.85 18.15 -19.56
C ALA A 128 10.51 16.76 -19.39
N PRO A 129 9.97 15.71 -20.05
CA PRO A 129 10.56 14.39 -19.99
C PRO A 129 12.06 14.48 -20.28
N ILE A 130 12.88 13.75 -19.53
CA ILE A 130 14.34 13.72 -19.69
C ILE A 130 14.73 13.35 -21.14
N ALA A 131 13.86 12.61 -21.84
CA ALA A 131 13.99 12.27 -23.26
C ALA A 131 13.88 13.49 -24.21
N ALA A 132 13.37 14.64 -23.75
CA ALA A 132 13.29 15.87 -24.52
C ALA A 132 14.54 16.77 -24.33
N MET A 133 15.50 16.40 -23.51
CA MET A 133 16.77 17.12 -23.38
C MET A 133 17.73 16.65 -24.48
N PRO A 134 18.32 17.55 -25.28
CA PRO A 134 19.31 17.17 -26.28
C PRO A 134 20.47 16.42 -25.57
N THR A 135 20.73 15.21 -26.04
CA THR A 135 21.74 14.32 -25.46
C THR A 135 23.16 14.64 -25.87
N ASP A 136 23.34 15.47 -26.94
CA ASP A 136 24.63 15.80 -27.50
C ASP A 136 24.78 17.33 -27.70
N GLY A 137 25.75 17.93 -26.98
CA GLY A 137 26.17 19.27 -27.24
C GLY A 137 26.93 19.97 -26.10
N PRO A 138 27.81 20.93 -26.42
CA PRO A 138 28.51 21.79 -25.46
C PRO A 138 27.58 22.62 -24.56
N ASP A 139 26.29 22.66 -24.86
CA ASP A 139 25.31 23.49 -24.19
C ASP A 139 24.88 22.95 -22.80
N LYS A 140 25.12 21.70 -22.49
CA LYS A 140 24.70 21.13 -21.20
C LYS A 140 25.44 21.77 -20.02
N LYS A 141 26.73 22.06 -20.18
CA LYS A 141 27.53 22.76 -19.16
C LYS A 141 27.06 24.20 -19.00
N LYS A 142 26.72 24.85 -20.11
CA LYS A 142 26.21 26.24 -20.13
C LYS A 142 24.85 26.32 -19.46
N LEU A 143 23.94 25.40 -19.75
CA LEU A 143 22.62 25.31 -19.12
C LEU A 143 22.72 25.11 -17.60
N ILE A 144 23.61 24.24 -17.13
CA ILE A 144 23.87 24.02 -15.71
C ILE A 144 24.45 25.29 -15.07
N ALA A 145 25.40 25.94 -15.72
CA ALA A 145 25.99 27.18 -15.23
C ALA A 145 24.95 28.31 -15.12
N ASP A 146 24.06 28.45 -16.08
CA ASP A 146 22.96 29.43 -16.06
C ASP A 146 21.96 29.20 -14.95
N VAL A 147 21.58 27.91 -14.71
CA VAL A 147 20.68 27.54 -13.60
C VAL A 147 21.33 27.84 -12.27
N LEU A 148 22.62 27.53 -12.09
CA LEU A 148 23.35 27.81 -10.86
C LEU A 148 23.54 29.33 -10.66
N ALA A 149 23.78 30.09 -11.70
CA ALA A 149 23.88 31.56 -11.64
C ALA A 149 22.56 32.21 -11.19
N ARG A 150 21.43 31.77 -11.75
CA ARG A 150 20.10 32.24 -11.36
C ARG A 150 19.77 31.87 -9.91
N ALA A 151 20.14 30.65 -9.44
CA ALA A 151 19.94 30.24 -8.07
C ALA A 151 20.77 31.06 -7.06
N ARG A 152 22.01 31.42 -7.44
CA ARG A 152 22.89 32.31 -6.63
C ARG A 152 22.36 33.73 -6.56
N ALA A 153 21.89 34.28 -7.68
CA ALA A 153 21.32 35.63 -7.72
C ALA A 153 20.09 35.76 -6.81
N ARG A 154 19.21 34.74 -6.81
CA ARG A 154 18.02 34.71 -5.91
C ARG A 154 18.38 34.69 -4.41
N ARG A 155 19.51 34.10 -4.03
CA ARG A 155 19.97 34.07 -2.63
C ARG A 155 20.59 35.35 -2.13
N GLN A 156 20.98 36.24 -3.06
CA GLN A 156 21.57 37.55 -2.72
C GLN A 156 20.53 38.68 -2.60
N THR A 157 19.27 38.39 -2.96
CA THR A 157 18.15 39.35 -2.92
C THR A 157 17.17 39.09 -1.78
N THR A 158 17.50 38.14 -0.88
CA THR A 158 16.76 37.85 0.37
C THR A 158 17.64 38.17 1.57
#